data_ee51982b4e142e3652a3357986fdfa2a
#
_entry.id   ee51982b4e142e3652a3357986fdfa2a
#
_cell.length_a   1.000
_cell.length_b   1.000
_cell.length_c   1.000
_cell.angle_alpha   90.00
_cell.angle_beta   90.00
_cell.angle_gamma   90.00
#
_symmetry.space_group_name_H-M   'P 1'
#
loop_
_entity.id
_entity.type
_entity.pdbx_description
1 polymer ?
#
loop_
_entity_poly.entity_id
_entity_poly.type
_entity_poly.pdbx_seq_one_letter_code
_entity_poly.pdbx_strand_id
1 'polypeptide(L)'
;MSESQTPLVAWLIQACETRGLSWAEASRRAGLSQGTISAIVRGTQPGLEICKGLAGFFGVPLEDVLRMAGHMLPTPSPAWPPELVALVREVEDLPAPLQRAVIRAWRAVLEGIATGRALR
;
A
#
# COMPACT_ATOMS: atom_id res chain seq x y z
N MET A 1 -3.49 17.03 7.37
CA MET A 1 -4.60 16.40 6.66
C MET A 1 -4.27 14.99 6.28
N SER A 2 -5.26 14.19 6.27
CA SER A 2 -5.04 12.78 6.03
C SER A 2 -5.34 12.38 4.60
N GLU A 3 -5.54 13.33 3.71
CA GLU A 3 -5.86 12.98 2.33
C GLU A 3 -4.72 12.26 1.63
N SER A 4 -3.51 12.35 2.16
CA SER A 4 -2.40 11.59 1.60
C SER A 4 -2.23 10.22 2.25
N GLN A 5 -3.13 9.86 3.15
CA GLN A 5 -3.06 8.58 3.83
C GLN A 5 -3.35 7.45 2.86
N THR A 6 -2.40 6.51 2.74
CA THR A 6 -2.58 5.37 1.85
C THR A 6 -3.37 4.28 2.57
N PRO A 7 -3.90 3.29 1.82
CA PRO A 7 -4.55 2.16 2.46
C PRO A 7 -3.65 1.45 3.47
N LEU A 8 -2.35 1.36 3.18
CA LEU A 8 -1.42 0.72 4.11
C LEU A 8 -1.34 1.49 5.41
N VAL A 9 -1.23 2.82 5.34
CA VAL A 9 -1.12 3.64 6.54
C VAL A 9 -2.38 3.53 7.38
N ALA A 10 -3.54 3.63 6.74
CA ALA A 10 -4.81 3.51 7.46
C ALA A 10 -4.93 2.15 8.15
N TRP A 11 -4.56 1.08 7.44
CA TRP A 11 -4.61 -0.26 8.00
C TRP A 11 -3.65 -0.42 9.17
N LEU A 12 -2.43 0.10 9.05
CA LEU A 12 -1.43 -0.02 10.12
C LEU A 12 -1.87 0.71 11.37
N ILE A 13 -2.40 1.92 11.23
CA ILE A 13 -2.87 2.67 12.38
C ILE A 13 -3.98 1.89 13.09
N GLN A 14 -4.94 1.39 12.33
CA GLN A 14 -6.06 0.65 12.88
C GLN A 14 -5.57 -0.65 13.55
N ALA A 15 -4.67 -1.37 12.91
CA ALA A 15 -4.20 -2.65 13.42
C ALA A 15 -3.44 -2.47 14.73
N CYS A 16 -2.61 -1.43 14.82
CA CYS A 16 -1.88 -1.17 16.06
C CYS A 16 -2.82 -0.74 17.17
N GLU A 17 -3.81 0.08 16.86
CA GLU A 17 -4.80 0.49 17.86
C GLU A 17 -5.58 -0.70 18.38
N THR A 18 -6.00 -1.57 17.49
CA THR A 18 -6.77 -2.75 17.89
C THR A 18 -5.98 -3.63 18.84
N ARG A 19 -4.66 -3.70 18.68
CA ARG A 19 -3.81 -4.52 19.53
C ARG A 19 -3.27 -3.76 20.74
N GLY A 20 -3.56 -2.47 20.85
CA GLY A 20 -3.03 -1.66 21.95
C GLY A 20 -1.54 -1.49 21.92
N LEU A 21 -0.94 -1.47 20.74
CA LEU A 21 0.51 -1.35 20.59
C LEU A 21 0.88 0.01 20.03
N SER A 22 1.99 0.55 20.53
CA SER A 22 2.61 1.71 19.87
C SER A 22 3.25 1.25 18.56
N TRP A 23 3.52 2.23 17.68
CA TRP A 23 4.16 1.90 16.41
C TRP A 23 5.54 1.30 16.64
N ALA A 24 6.29 1.80 17.63
CA ALA A 24 7.62 1.28 17.91
C ALA A 24 7.54 -0.16 18.40
N GLU A 25 6.60 -0.45 19.29
CA GLU A 25 6.46 -1.79 19.82
C GLU A 25 6.02 -2.76 18.75
N ALA A 26 5.07 -2.37 17.91
CA ALA A 26 4.61 -3.22 16.82
C ALA A 26 5.74 -3.49 15.83
N SER A 27 6.56 -2.48 15.53
CA SER A 27 7.70 -2.67 14.62
C SER A 27 8.67 -3.71 15.18
N ARG A 28 9.01 -3.59 16.47
CA ARG A 28 9.93 -4.53 17.09
C ARG A 28 9.37 -5.95 17.10
N ARG A 29 8.10 -6.09 17.41
CA ARG A 29 7.48 -7.41 17.46
C ARG A 29 7.36 -8.04 16.09
N ALA A 30 7.29 -7.23 15.05
CA ALA A 30 7.28 -7.72 13.67
C ALA A 30 8.68 -8.08 13.17
N GLY A 31 9.69 -7.92 14.00
CA GLY A 31 11.08 -8.20 13.58
C GLY A 31 11.70 -7.08 12.79
N LEU A 32 11.17 -5.86 12.91
CA LEU A 32 11.62 -4.71 12.14
C LEU A 32 12.29 -3.72 13.07
N SER A 33 12.98 -2.74 12.49
CA SER A 33 13.57 -1.69 13.31
C SER A 33 12.49 -0.84 13.94
N GLN A 34 12.82 -0.23 15.06
CA GLN A 34 11.85 0.45 15.91
C GLN A 34 11.09 1.56 15.20
N GLY A 35 11.72 2.25 14.26
CA GLY A 35 11.09 3.37 13.57
C GLY A 35 10.40 3.02 12.28
N THR A 36 10.25 1.74 11.96
CA THR A 36 9.76 1.33 10.64
C THR A 36 8.32 1.77 10.39
N ILE A 37 7.41 1.46 11.32
CA ILE A 37 6.00 1.81 11.10
C ILE A 37 5.84 3.33 11.11
N SER A 38 6.56 4.03 11.98
CA SER A 38 6.53 5.48 12.01
C SER A 38 6.94 6.07 10.66
N ALA A 39 7.99 5.51 10.05
CA ALA A 39 8.42 5.99 8.74
C ALA A 39 7.37 5.74 7.67
N ILE A 40 6.69 4.60 7.72
CA ILE A 40 5.63 4.30 6.76
C ILE A 40 4.48 5.29 6.92
N VAL A 41 4.10 5.59 8.14
CA VAL A 41 3.02 6.55 8.40
C VAL A 41 3.38 7.92 7.84
N ARG A 42 4.66 8.27 7.88
CA ARG A 42 5.12 9.55 7.35
C ARG A 42 5.29 9.55 5.83
N GLY A 43 5.09 8.42 5.17
CA GLY A 43 5.09 8.40 3.72
C GLY A 43 6.12 7.49 3.06
N THR A 44 6.95 6.81 3.84
CA THR A 44 7.93 5.88 3.27
C THR A 44 7.21 4.63 2.76
N GLN A 45 7.50 4.24 1.52
CA GLN A 45 6.95 3.00 0.98
C GLN A 45 7.83 1.84 1.44
N PRO A 46 7.26 0.84 2.14
CA PRO A 46 8.06 -0.29 2.61
C PRO A 46 8.44 -1.22 1.46
N GLY A 47 9.64 -1.79 1.55
CA GLY A 47 10.07 -2.80 0.61
C GLY A 47 9.51 -4.17 0.96
N LEU A 48 9.93 -5.17 0.18
CA LEU A 48 9.40 -6.52 0.32
C LEU A 48 9.64 -7.11 1.69
N GLU A 49 10.84 -6.95 2.24
CA GLU A 49 11.17 -7.54 3.54
C GLU A 49 10.33 -6.97 4.67
N ILE A 50 10.09 -5.67 4.61
CA ILE A 50 9.25 -5.02 5.61
C ILE A 50 7.81 -5.51 5.47
N CYS A 51 7.32 -5.65 4.24
CA CYS A 51 5.98 -6.18 4.02
C CYS A 51 5.84 -7.59 4.56
N LYS A 52 6.87 -8.42 4.39
CA LYS A 52 6.85 -9.78 4.95
C LYS A 52 6.74 -9.76 6.48
N GLY A 53 7.50 -8.89 7.12
CA GLY A 53 7.44 -8.78 8.57
C GLY A 53 6.07 -8.34 9.05
N LEU A 54 5.49 -7.36 8.39
CA LEU A 54 4.15 -6.88 8.76
C LEU A 54 3.10 -7.96 8.54
N ALA A 55 3.15 -8.65 7.40
CA ALA A 55 2.18 -9.70 7.11
C ALA A 55 2.25 -10.81 8.15
N GLY A 56 3.47 -11.22 8.50
CA GLY A 56 3.65 -12.29 9.47
C GLY A 56 3.16 -11.90 10.86
N PHE A 57 3.50 -10.70 11.29
CA PHE A 57 3.11 -10.26 12.63
C PHE A 57 1.60 -10.06 12.75
N PHE A 58 0.98 -9.42 11.76
CA PHE A 58 -0.45 -9.13 11.83
C PHE A 58 -1.31 -10.28 11.34
N GLY A 59 -0.70 -11.34 10.81
CA GLY A 59 -1.44 -12.53 10.40
C GLY A 59 -2.29 -12.34 9.17
N VAL A 60 -1.83 -11.53 8.21
CA VAL A 60 -2.53 -11.32 6.95
C VAL A 60 -1.68 -11.82 5.80
N PRO A 61 -2.30 -12.15 4.65
CA PRO A 61 -1.51 -12.60 3.50
C PRO A 61 -0.55 -11.52 3.02
N LEU A 62 0.64 -11.95 2.61
CA LEU A 62 1.64 -11.01 2.10
C LEU A 62 1.11 -10.20 0.92
N GLU A 63 0.34 -10.84 0.03
CA GLU A 63 -0.20 -10.12 -1.11
C GLU A 63 -1.07 -8.95 -0.70
N ASP A 64 -1.83 -9.09 0.39
CA ASP A 64 -2.66 -7.98 0.86
C ASP A 64 -1.81 -6.79 1.27
N VAL A 65 -0.71 -7.05 1.98
CA VAL A 65 0.20 -5.97 2.38
C VAL A 65 0.85 -5.35 1.14
N LEU A 66 1.27 -6.18 0.19
CA LEU A 66 1.90 -5.67 -1.02
C LEU A 66 0.94 -4.79 -1.84
N ARG A 67 -0.33 -5.17 -1.91
CA ARG A 67 -1.31 -4.35 -2.61
C ARG A 67 -1.52 -3.03 -1.89
N MET A 68 -1.65 -3.07 -0.58
CA MET A 68 -1.82 -1.84 0.19
C MET A 68 -0.61 -0.93 0.08
N ALA A 69 0.58 -1.52 -0.03
CA ALA A 69 1.81 -0.74 -0.16
C ALA A 69 2.04 -0.23 -1.58
N GLY A 70 1.23 -0.66 -2.54
CA GLY A 70 1.37 -0.21 -3.91
C GLY A 70 2.36 -1.01 -4.74
N HIS A 71 2.76 -2.19 -4.28
CA HIS A 71 3.64 -3.07 -5.05
C HIS A 71 2.88 -3.97 -6.01
N MET A 72 1.59 -4.11 -5.81
CA MET A 72 0.73 -4.92 -6.66
C MET A 72 -0.52 -4.13 -7.02
N LEU A 73 -1.13 -4.50 -8.12
CA LEU A 73 -2.37 -3.88 -8.54
C LEU A 73 -3.50 -4.23 -7.56
N PRO A 74 -4.45 -3.30 -7.36
CA PRO A 74 -5.58 -3.62 -6.50
C PRO A 74 -6.45 -4.71 -7.11
N THR A 75 -7.17 -5.41 -6.24
CA THR A 75 -8.13 -6.40 -6.70
C THR A 75 -9.30 -5.69 -7.36
N PRO A 76 -9.71 -6.11 -8.58
CA PRO A 76 -10.83 -5.47 -9.24
C PRO A 76 -12.09 -5.54 -8.40
N SER A 77 -12.84 -4.45 -8.39
CA SER A 77 -14.11 -4.35 -7.69
C SER A 77 -15.26 -4.48 -8.67
N PRO A 78 -16.38 -5.11 -8.28
CA PRO A 78 -17.56 -5.15 -9.16
C PRO A 78 -18.06 -3.76 -9.55
N ALA A 79 -17.72 -2.74 -8.77
CA ALA A 79 -18.11 -1.37 -9.07
C ALA A 79 -17.27 -0.72 -10.17
N TRP A 80 -16.16 -1.33 -10.57
CA TRP A 80 -15.29 -0.75 -11.59
C TRP A 80 -15.90 -0.87 -12.97
N PRO A 81 -15.72 0.13 -13.82
CA PRO A 81 -16.13 -0.01 -15.21
C PRO A 81 -15.41 -1.14 -15.90
N PRO A 82 -16.05 -1.82 -16.87
CA PRO A 82 -15.38 -2.91 -17.58
C PRO A 82 -14.08 -2.51 -18.26
N GLU A 83 -14.00 -1.28 -18.75
CA GLU A 83 -12.78 -0.79 -19.38
C GLU A 83 -11.61 -0.78 -18.40
N LEU A 84 -11.88 -0.39 -17.16
CA LEU A 84 -10.83 -0.37 -16.16
C LEU A 84 -10.37 -1.78 -15.80
N VAL A 85 -11.32 -2.70 -15.68
CA VAL A 85 -10.99 -4.09 -15.40
C VAL A 85 -10.12 -4.67 -16.52
N ALA A 86 -10.46 -4.37 -17.77
CA ALA A 86 -9.69 -4.84 -18.90
C ALA A 86 -8.27 -4.28 -18.86
N LEU A 87 -8.11 -3.01 -18.54
CA LEU A 87 -6.77 -2.40 -18.42
C LEU A 87 -5.93 -3.10 -17.34
N VAL A 88 -6.54 -3.39 -16.20
CA VAL A 88 -5.82 -4.06 -15.13
C VAL A 88 -5.32 -5.43 -15.60
N ARG A 89 -6.16 -6.16 -16.33
CA ARG A 89 -5.76 -7.46 -16.85
C ARG A 89 -4.61 -7.35 -17.84
N GLU A 90 -4.63 -6.33 -18.68
CA GLU A 90 -3.52 -6.11 -19.59
C GLU A 90 -2.22 -5.86 -18.85
N VAL A 91 -2.29 -5.09 -17.77
CA VAL A 91 -1.09 -4.82 -16.99
C VAL A 91 -0.60 -6.09 -16.31
N GLU A 92 -1.51 -6.95 -15.87
CA GLU A 92 -1.11 -8.20 -15.23
C GLU A 92 -0.34 -9.12 -16.17
N ASP A 93 -0.54 -8.98 -17.47
CA ASP A 93 0.19 -9.78 -18.46
C ASP A 93 1.56 -9.24 -18.77
N LEU A 94 1.93 -8.09 -18.24
CA LEU A 94 3.24 -7.48 -18.49
C LEU A 94 4.32 -8.10 -17.64
N PRO A 95 5.57 -8.09 -18.08
CA PRO A 95 6.69 -8.48 -17.21
C PRO A 95 6.72 -7.62 -15.95
N ALA A 96 7.23 -8.21 -14.86
CA ALA A 96 7.21 -7.56 -13.55
C ALA A 96 7.80 -6.14 -13.54
N PRO A 97 8.94 -5.87 -14.21
CA PRO A 97 9.46 -4.49 -14.21
C PRO A 97 8.50 -3.49 -14.82
N LEU A 98 7.80 -3.89 -15.91
CA LEU A 98 6.84 -3.01 -16.54
C LEU A 98 5.59 -2.83 -15.67
N GLN A 99 5.16 -3.88 -15.00
CA GLN A 99 4.05 -3.74 -14.06
C GLN A 99 4.36 -2.70 -12.99
N ARG A 100 5.55 -2.77 -12.42
CA ARG A 100 5.93 -1.82 -11.38
C ARG A 100 5.98 -0.39 -11.91
N ALA A 101 6.45 -0.23 -13.14
CA ALA A 101 6.46 1.11 -13.74
C ALA A 101 5.06 1.66 -13.92
N VAL A 102 4.13 0.82 -14.37
CA VAL A 102 2.74 1.23 -14.56
C VAL A 102 2.11 1.58 -13.22
N ILE A 103 2.37 0.78 -12.20
CA ILE A 103 1.80 1.03 -10.87
C ILE A 103 2.30 2.37 -10.33
N ARG A 104 3.58 2.67 -10.51
CA ARG A 104 4.12 3.95 -10.07
C ARG A 104 3.46 5.12 -10.80
N ALA A 105 3.30 4.99 -12.10
CA ALA A 105 2.66 6.04 -12.89
C ALA A 105 1.21 6.22 -12.47
N TRP A 106 0.51 5.12 -12.24
CA TRP A 106 -0.87 5.14 -11.79
C TRP A 106 -1.00 5.89 -10.47
N ARG A 107 -0.12 5.57 -9.52
CA ARG A 107 -0.18 6.23 -8.22
C ARG A 107 0.08 7.73 -8.33
N ALA A 108 1.04 8.11 -9.17
CA ALA A 108 1.32 9.54 -9.37
C ALA A 108 0.09 10.26 -9.92
N VAL A 109 -0.61 9.62 -10.87
CA VAL A 109 -1.82 10.20 -11.44
C VAL A 109 -2.90 10.32 -10.37
N LEU A 110 -3.10 9.27 -9.57
CA LEU A 110 -4.11 9.30 -8.53
C LEU A 110 -3.80 10.36 -7.48
N GLU A 111 -2.55 10.50 -7.11
CA GLU A 111 -2.17 11.53 -6.16
C GLU A 111 -2.42 12.93 -6.70
N GLY A 112 -2.14 13.13 -7.99
CA GLY A 112 -2.43 14.40 -8.62
C GLY A 112 -3.93 14.69 -8.62
N ILE A 113 -4.75 13.69 -8.89
CA ILE A 113 -6.19 13.85 -8.84
C ILE A 113 -6.66 14.11 -7.41
N ALA A 114 -6.08 13.39 -6.45
CA ALA A 114 -6.48 13.52 -5.05
C ALA A 114 -6.22 14.93 -4.52
N THR A 115 -5.15 15.58 -4.98
CA THR A 115 -4.92 16.96 -4.58
C THR A 115 -5.93 17.91 -5.20
N GLY A 116 -6.57 17.50 -6.28
CA GLY A 116 -7.65 18.23 -6.88
C GLY A 116 -7.27 19.49 -7.60
N ARG A 117 -6.00 19.80 -7.65
CA ARG A 117 -5.55 21.05 -8.25
C ARG A 117 -4.78 20.84 -9.52
N ALA A 118 -4.17 19.69 -9.64
CA ALA A 118 -3.24 19.46 -10.73
C ALA A 118 -3.88 19.54 -12.10
N LEU A 119 -5.17 19.29 -12.17
CA LEU A 119 -5.88 19.21 -13.45
C LEU A 119 -6.62 20.48 -13.81
N ARG A 120 -6.44 21.51 -13.04
CA ARG A 120 -7.14 22.77 -13.31
C ARG A 120 -6.48 23.60 -14.34
#